data_81ee54ebe096b3ecbd1f6cf46beacaea
#
_entry.id   81ee54ebe096b3ecbd1f6cf46beacaea
#
_cell.length_a   1.000
_cell.length_b   1.000
_cell.length_c   1.000
_cell.angle_alpha   90.00
_cell.angle_beta   90.00
_cell.angle_gamma   90.00
#
_symmetry.space_group_name_H-M   'P 1'
#
loop_
_entity.id
_entity.type
_entity.pdbx_description
1 polymer ?
#
loop_
_entity_poly.entity_id
_entity_poly.type
_entity_poly.pdbx_seq_one_letter_code
_entity_poly.pdbx_strand_id
1 'polypeptide(L)'
;IRQNMSAYYEQLDMRWNTALFDKQWDELDSYELVINASPVGLLCINHDEAAYYIRELQIDQKWQRQGLGTAAIRHTKEIAQQSGIRLLRLRVFCINPAIALYERMGFRVHKTEGGTHYMERSIL
;
A
#
# COMPACT_ATOMS: atom_id res chain seq x y z
N ILE A 1 -11.09 -5.55 -20.40
CA ILE A 1 -10.49 -4.68 -19.38
C ILE A 1 -10.31 -5.43 -18.07
N ARG A 2 -11.36 -6.11 -17.61
CA ARG A 2 -11.26 -6.92 -16.39
C ARG A 2 -10.26 -8.06 -16.53
N GLN A 3 -10.20 -8.67 -17.69
CA GLN A 3 -9.25 -9.74 -17.96
C GLN A 3 -7.83 -9.22 -17.88
N ASN A 4 -7.59 -8.01 -18.41
CA ASN A 4 -6.26 -7.41 -18.33
C ASN A 4 -5.84 -7.12 -16.90
N MET A 5 -6.77 -6.66 -16.07
CA MET A 5 -6.48 -6.42 -14.65
C MET A 5 -6.14 -7.73 -13.93
N SER A 6 -6.89 -8.80 -14.22
CA SER A 6 -6.59 -10.11 -13.62
C SER A 6 -5.22 -10.61 -14.05
N ALA A 7 -4.86 -10.42 -15.32
CA ALA A 7 -3.53 -10.81 -15.81
C ALA A 7 -2.42 -10.04 -15.09
N TYR A 8 -2.61 -8.74 -14.86
CA TYR A 8 -1.62 -7.95 -14.12
C TYR A 8 -1.51 -8.40 -12.67
N TYR A 9 -2.61 -8.74 -12.02
CA TYR A 9 -2.56 -9.28 -10.67
C TYR A 9 -1.72 -10.55 -10.60
N GLU A 10 -1.90 -11.43 -11.57
CA GLU A 10 -1.15 -12.69 -11.61
C GLU A 10 0.33 -12.48 -11.89
N GLN A 11 0.67 -11.42 -12.63
CA GLN A 11 2.04 -11.11 -13.00
C GLN A 11 2.75 -10.22 -11.99
N LEU A 12 2.01 -9.63 -11.07
CA LEU A 12 2.58 -8.69 -10.11
C LEU A 12 3.43 -9.43 -9.08
N ASP A 13 4.68 -9.05 -8.99
CA ASP A 13 5.58 -9.49 -7.94
C ASP A 13 5.88 -8.33 -7.01
N MET A 14 5.95 -8.65 -5.73
CA MET A 14 6.40 -7.69 -4.72
C MET A 14 7.73 -8.14 -4.20
N ARG A 15 8.77 -7.38 -4.55
CA ARG A 15 10.14 -7.73 -4.19
C ARG A 15 10.66 -6.84 -3.08
N TRP A 16 11.23 -7.47 -2.09
CA TRP A 16 12.00 -6.76 -1.09
C TRP A 16 13.15 -6.03 -1.77
N ASN A 17 13.27 -4.74 -1.49
CA ASN A 17 14.34 -3.95 -2.10
C ASN A 17 15.07 -3.15 -1.02
N THR A 18 16.15 -3.73 -0.52
CA THR A 18 16.97 -3.09 0.50
C THR A 18 17.78 -1.91 -0.03
N ALA A 19 17.95 -1.83 -1.35
CA ALA A 19 18.70 -0.73 -1.96
C ALA A 19 17.96 0.61 -1.90
N LEU A 20 16.66 0.60 -1.63
CA LEU A 20 15.88 1.83 -1.45
C LEU A 20 16.04 2.42 -0.06
N PHE A 21 16.68 1.72 0.86
CA PHE A 21 16.83 2.18 2.23
C PHE A 21 18.17 2.82 2.47
N ASP A 22 18.09 3.96 3.05
CA ASP A 22 19.14 4.55 3.79
C ASP A 22 18.96 4.18 5.27
N LYS A 23 19.95 4.48 6.08
CA LYS A 23 19.91 4.15 7.52
C LYS A 23 18.75 4.78 8.28
N GLN A 24 18.21 5.87 7.75
CA GLN A 24 17.07 6.56 8.36
C GLN A 24 15.78 5.75 8.25
N TRP A 25 15.76 4.77 7.37
CA TRP A 25 14.57 4.01 7.02
C TRP A 25 14.66 2.55 7.44
N ASP A 26 15.54 2.23 8.38
CA ASP A 26 15.78 0.84 8.82
C ASP A 26 14.51 0.13 9.30
N GLU A 27 13.53 0.89 9.77
CA GLU A 27 12.27 0.34 10.26
C GLU A 27 11.20 0.20 9.18
N LEU A 28 11.51 0.60 7.95
CA LEU A 28 10.57 0.46 6.83
C LEU A 28 10.89 -0.77 6.00
N ASP A 29 9.84 -1.51 5.71
CA ASP A 29 9.89 -2.59 4.73
C ASP A 29 9.46 -2.02 3.38
N SER A 30 10.34 -2.06 2.40
CA SER A 30 10.04 -1.58 1.06
C SER A 30 9.94 -2.72 0.08
N TYR A 31 8.92 -2.65 -0.75
CA TYR A 31 8.66 -3.61 -1.81
C TYR A 31 8.61 -2.87 -3.13
N GLU A 32 9.39 -3.34 -4.09
CA GLU A 32 9.26 -2.90 -5.47
C GLU A 32 8.13 -3.69 -6.10
N LEU A 33 7.19 -3.02 -6.74
CA LEU A 33 6.10 -3.66 -7.48
C LEU A 33 6.57 -3.89 -8.90
N VAL A 34 6.50 -5.12 -9.37
CA VAL A 34 7.12 -5.52 -10.63
C VAL A 34 6.14 -6.32 -11.47
N ILE A 35 6.08 -6.00 -12.77
CA ILE A 35 5.34 -6.78 -13.76
C ILE A 35 6.29 -7.12 -14.88
N ASN A 36 6.46 -8.40 -15.19
CA ASN A 36 7.37 -8.88 -16.24
C ASN A 36 8.78 -8.29 -16.12
N ALA A 37 9.32 -8.30 -14.91
CA ALA A 37 10.63 -7.77 -14.58
C ALA A 37 10.76 -6.24 -14.70
N SER A 38 9.68 -5.53 -14.98
CA SER A 38 9.67 -4.06 -15.06
C SER A 38 9.12 -3.47 -13.77
N PRO A 39 9.86 -2.56 -13.12
CA PRO A 39 9.34 -1.90 -11.92
C PRO A 39 8.19 -0.97 -12.29
N VAL A 40 7.08 -1.09 -11.57
CA VAL A 40 5.85 -0.32 -11.83
C VAL A 40 5.37 0.46 -10.61
N GLY A 41 6.00 0.29 -9.47
CA GLY A 41 5.60 1.01 -8.28
C GLY A 41 6.43 0.65 -7.05
N LEU A 42 6.02 1.24 -5.94
CA LEU A 42 6.72 1.12 -4.65
C LEU A 42 5.71 1.06 -3.53
N LEU A 43 5.93 0.14 -2.60
CA LEU A 43 5.17 0.05 -1.36
C LEU A 43 6.13 0.06 -0.18
N CYS A 44 5.96 1.01 0.74
CA CYS A 44 6.72 1.05 1.99
C CYS A 44 5.78 0.93 3.16
N ILE A 45 6.05 -0.01 4.05
CA ILE A 45 5.23 -0.26 5.22
C ILE A 45 6.11 -0.40 6.46
N ASN A 46 5.55 -0.13 7.61
CA ASN A 46 6.13 -0.50 8.89
C ASN A 46 5.01 -0.77 9.87
N HIS A 47 5.36 -1.16 11.09
CA HIS A 47 4.36 -1.46 12.10
C HIS A 47 4.84 -1.17 13.51
N ASP A 48 3.88 -1.03 14.38
CA ASP A 48 4.10 -1.09 15.84
C ASP A 48 3.24 -2.24 16.39
N GLU A 49 2.99 -2.25 17.68
CA GLU A 49 2.18 -3.29 18.30
C GLU A 49 0.70 -3.20 17.93
N ALA A 50 0.24 -2.03 17.52
CA ALA A 50 -1.18 -1.76 17.30
C ALA A 50 -1.57 -1.92 15.83
N ALA A 51 -0.71 -1.55 14.88
CA ALA A 51 -1.11 -1.43 13.49
C ALA A 51 0.06 -1.61 12.53
N TYR A 52 -0.26 -1.99 11.31
CA TYR A 52 0.62 -1.82 10.16
C TYR A 52 0.29 -0.50 9.49
N TYR A 53 1.32 0.25 9.11
CA TYR A 53 1.20 1.56 8.48
C TYR A 53 1.66 1.49 7.05
N ILE A 54 0.84 1.97 6.12
CA ILE A 54 1.25 2.19 4.74
C ILE A 54 1.89 3.57 4.70
N ARG A 55 3.21 3.61 4.57
CA ARG A 55 3.97 4.87 4.60
C ARG A 55 4.13 5.48 3.22
N GLU A 56 4.21 4.63 2.21
CA GLU A 56 4.34 5.07 0.83
C GLU A 56 3.70 4.03 -0.08
N LEU A 57 2.89 4.49 -1.03
CA LEU A 57 2.35 3.64 -2.09
C LEU A 57 2.32 4.47 -3.35
N GLN A 58 3.16 4.11 -4.32
CA GLN A 58 3.25 4.79 -5.60
C GLN A 58 3.13 3.79 -6.72
N ILE A 59 2.35 4.13 -7.72
CA ILE A 59 2.20 3.34 -8.94
C ILE A 59 2.56 4.26 -10.10
N ASP A 60 3.43 3.81 -11.01
CA ASP A 60 3.77 4.56 -12.20
C ASP A 60 2.51 4.97 -12.96
N GLN A 61 2.50 6.17 -13.49
CA GLN A 61 1.30 6.75 -14.09
C GLN A 61 0.68 5.86 -15.16
N LYS A 62 1.48 5.25 -16.00
CA LYS A 62 0.99 4.38 -17.07
C LYS A 62 0.41 3.06 -16.57
N TRP A 63 0.68 2.71 -15.30
CA TRP A 63 0.20 1.49 -14.68
C TRP A 63 -0.93 1.71 -13.69
N GLN A 64 -1.34 2.96 -13.51
CA GLN A 64 -2.45 3.28 -12.62
C GLN A 64 -3.76 2.76 -13.19
N ARG A 65 -4.75 2.57 -12.32
CA ARG A 65 -6.08 2.06 -12.67
C ARG A 65 -6.06 0.62 -13.22
N GLN A 66 -4.98 -0.12 -12.94
CA GLN A 66 -4.86 -1.52 -13.31
C GLN A 66 -5.04 -2.46 -12.12
N GLY A 67 -5.48 -1.93 -10.99
CA GLY A 67 -5.67 -2.72 -9.78
C GLY A 67 -4.42 -2.98 -8.96
N LEU A 68 -3.31 -2.35 -9.28
CA LEU A 68 -2.04 -2.60 -8.59
C LEU A 68 -2.03 -2.03 -7.18
N GLY A 69 -2.67 -0.88 -6.97
CA GLY A 69 -2.82 -0.32 -5.63
C GLY A 69 -3.63 -1.24 -4.72
N THR A 70 -4.70 -1.82 -5.26
CA THR A 70 -5.50 -2.81 -4.55
C THR A 70 -4.67 -4.03 -4.16
N ALA A 71 -3.85 -4.53 -5.09
CA ALA A 71 -2.98 -5.68 -4.82
C ALA A 71 -1.97 -5.36 -3.72
N ALA A 72 -1.38 -4.17 -3.73
CA ALA A 72 -0.43 -3.75 -2.71
C ALA A 72 -1.08 -3.69 -1.32
N ILE A 73 -2.29 -3.16 -1.24
CA ILE A 73 -3.02 -3.09 0.02
C ILE A 73 -3.38 -4.49 0.53
N ARG A 74 -3.80 -5.39 -0.37
CA ARG A 74 -4.08 -6.78 0.00
C ARG A 74 -2.83 -7.49 0.52
N HIS A 75 -1.71 -7.24 -0.10
CA HIS A 75 -0.43 -7.80 0.35
C HIS A 75 -0.08 -7.31 1.76
N THR A 76 -0.26 -6.02 2.03
CA THR A 76 -0.05 -5.44 3.36
C THR A 76 -0.97 -6.09 4.38
N LYS A 77 -2.24 -6.31 4.01
CA LYS A 77 -3.20 -6.98 4.88
C LYS A 77 -2.73 -8.40 5.23
N GLU A 78 -2.24 -9.15 4.25
CA GLU A 78 -1.73 -10.50 4.48
C GLU A 78 -0.54 -10.50 5.43
N ILE A 79 0.40 -9.58 5.24
CA ILE A 79 1.55 -9.44 6.12
C ILE A 79 1.10 -9.15 7.55
N ALA A 80 0.17 -8.22 7.72
CA ALA A 80 -0.37 -7.86 9.03
C ALA A 80 -1.05 -9.04 9.70
N GLN A 81 -1.86 -9.78 8.97
CA GLN A 81 -2.55 -10.96 9.49
C GLN A 81 -1.58 -12.03 9.95
N GLN A 82 -0.52 -12.27 9.19
CA GLN A 82 0.52 -13.24 9.55
C GLN A 82 1.27 -12.81 10.81
N SER A 83 1.35 -11.52 11.07
CA SER A 83 2.00 -10.97 12.25
C SER A 83 1.06 -10.85 13.45
N GLY A 84 -0.22 -11.21 13.30
CA GLY A 84 -1.21 -11.09 14.36
C GLY A 84 -1.70 -9.67 14.59
N ILE A 85 -1.44 -8.77 13.67
CA ILE A 85 -1.87 -7.37 13.75
C ILE A 85 -3.16 -7.21 12.97
N ARG A 86 -4.14 -6.53 13.57
CA ARG A 86 -5.51 -6.49 13.05
C ARG A 86 -5.95 -5.11 12.57
N LEU A 87 -5.01 -4.19 12.38
CA LEU A 87 -5.33 -2.82 12.01
C LEU A 87 -4.34 -2.32 10.98
N LEU A 88 -4.85 -1.71 9.92
CA LEU A 88 -4.06 -0.99 8.93
C LEU A 88 -4.34 0.50 9.09
N ARG A 89 -3.30 1.33 8.98
CA ARG A 89 -3.40 2.78 9.05
C ARG A 89 -2.60 3.44 7.94
N LEU A 90 -3.02 4.63 7.56
CA LEU A 90 -2.27 5.47 6.62
C LEU A 90 -2.60 6.93 6.83
N ARG A 91 -1.76 7.80 6.28
CA ARG A 91 -2.03 9.23 6.19
C ARG A 91 -2.04 9.62 4.72
N VAL A 92 -2.96 10.49 4.35
CA VAL A 92 -3.11 10.93 2.97
C VAL A 92 -3.59 12.38 2.94
N PHE A 93 -3.04 13.16 2.02
CA PHE A 93 -3.52 14.53 1.85
C PHE A 93 -4.97 14.54 1.40
N CYS A 94 -5.75 15.50 1.93
CA CYS A 94 -7.18 15.61 1.63
C CYS A 94 -7.47 15.79 0.15
N ILE A 95 -6.53 16.29 -0.62
CA ILE A 95 -6.68 16.53 -2.06
C ILE A 95 -6.20 15.35 -2.91
N ASN A 96 -5.70 14.29 -2.28
CA ASN A 96 -5.12 13.16 -3.02
C ASN A 96 -6.25 12.27 -3.60
N PRO A 97 -6.28 12.06 -4.91
CA PRO A 97 -7.31 11.20 -5.51
C PRO A 97 -7.25 9.73 -5.07
N ALA A 98 -6.14 9.29 -4.49
CA ALA A 98 -6.03 7.92 -3.95
C ALA A 98 -6.97 7.65 -2.78
N ILE A 99 -7.56 8.68 -2.18
CA ILE A 99 -8.55 8.52 -1.11
C ILE A 99 -9.70 7.61 -1.56
N ALA A 100 -10.16 7.74 -2.80
CA ALA A 100 -11.22 6.90 -3.32
C ALA A 100 -10.84 5.41 -3.32
N LEU A 101 -9.58 5.10 -3.64
CA LEU A 101 -9.07 3.73 -3.57
C LEU A 101 -9.09 3.23 -2.12
N TYR A 102 -8.59 4.04 -1.19
CA TYR A 102 -8.53 3.63 0.21
C TYR A 102 -9.93 3.40 0.78
N GLU A 103 -10.89 4.26 0.44
CA GLU A 103 -12.27 4.08 0.87
C GLU A 103 -12.88 2.79 0.31
N ARG A 104 -12.63 2.49 -0.97
CA ARG A 104 -13.10 1.22 -1.57
C ARG A 104 -12.47 0.01 -0.89
N MET A 105 -11.27 0.15 -0.37
CA MET A 105 -10.57 -0.93 0.33
C MET A 105 -10.96 -1.01 1.81
N GLY A 106 -11.94 -0.23 2.24
CA GLY A 106 -12.47 -0.33 3.60
C GLY A 106 -11.82 0.60 4.61
N PHE A 107 -10.94 1.48 4.18
CA PHE A 107 -10.36 2.49 5.07
C PHE A 107 -11.37 3.59 5.34
N ARG A 108 -11.34 4.10 6.57
CA ARG A 108 -12.20 5.20 6.97
C ARG A 108 -11.38 6.27 7.66
N VAL A 109 -11.74 7.52 7.41
CA VAL A 109 -11.09 8.66 8.08
C VAL A 109 -11.49 8.64 9.54
N HIS A 110 -10.50 8.60 10.45
CA HIS A 110 -10.78 8.72 11.86
C HIS A 110 -10.37 10.06 12.44
N LYS A 111 -9.52 10.82 11.73
CA LYS A 111 -9.29 12.22 12.05
C LYS A 111 -8.71 12.95 10.85
N THR A 112 -8.89 14.27 10.83
CA THR A 112 -8.32 15.14 9.81
C THR A 112 -7.61 16.29 10.52
N GLU A 113 -6.39 16.58 10.10
CA GLU A 113 -5.58 17.58 10.75
C GLU A 113 -4.57 18.16 9.76
N GLY A 114 -4.53 19.50 9.63
CA GLY A 114 -3.57 20.16 8.76
C GLY A 114 -3.65 19.74 7.30
N GLY A 115 -4.85 19.50 6.77
CA GLY A 115 -5.02 19.07 5.37
C GLY A 115 -4.68 17.61 5.12
N THR A 116 -4.54 16.82 6.16
CA THR A 116 -4.21 15.39 6.07
C THR A 116 -5.30 14.56 6.75
N HIS A 117 -5.78 13.55 6.04
CA HIS A 117 -6.64 12.53 6.63
C HIS A 117 -5.81 11.41 7.21
N TYR A 118 -6.18 10.97 8.41
CA TYR A 118 -5.65 9.76 9.04
C TYR A 118 -6.72 8.69 8.89
N MET A 119 -6.41 7.66 8.14
CA MET A 119 -7.37 6.62 7.80
C MET A 119 -6.96 5.29 8.41
N GLU A 120 -7.95 4.47 8.73
CA GLU A 120 -7.69 3.14 9.27
C GLU A 120 -8.71 2.13 8.80
N ARG A 121 -8.32 0.86 8.85
CA ARG A 121 -9.14 -0.28 8.49
C ARG A 121 -8.85 -1.43 9.43
N SER A 122 -9.91 -2.01 9.99
CA SER A 122 -9.82 -3.26 10.76
C SER A 122 -9.78 -4.45 9.81
N ILE A 123 -8.90 -5.41 10.10
CA ILE A 123 -8.68 -6.60 9.26
C ILE A 123 -8.81 -7.88 10.06
N LEU A 124 -9.88 -8.00 10.76
CA LEU A 124 -10.17 -9.19 11.59
C LEU A 124 -10.05 -10.51 10.82
#